data_74d29f91af1a80d72f3ce0b922f6157a
#
_entry.id   74d29f91af1a80d72f3ce0b922f6157a
#
_cell.length_a   1.000
_cell.length_b   1.000
_cell.length_c   1.000
_cell.angle_alpha   90.00
_cell.angle_beta   90.00
_cell.angle_gamma   90.00
#
_symmetry.space_group_name_H-M   'P 1'
#
loop_
_entity.id
_entity.type
_entity.pdbx_description
1 polymer ?
#
loop_
_entity_poly.entity_id
_entity_poly.type
_entity_poly.pdbx_seq_one_letter_code
_entity_poly.pdbx_strand_id
1 'polypeptide(L)'
;MNMINVRRLTVIAFLGAGMLPGISAQNSSLQVDTLNETKLPAQWDLQSCIDYALEQNITIRKNRVTAASTQIDVKTAKAALFPSLSFSTSQQVVNRPYQESSSRVSGSEIISTNSKTSYNGNYGLNASWTLYNGSKRLKTIQQEKLNNQVAELDVATSENSIQESIAQIYIQILYAAESVRVNENTLQVSIAQRDRGQELLNAGSIAKSDFAQLEAQVSTDRYQLVTAQATLQDYKLQLKQLLELDGENEMNIYLPALSDENVLSPLPAKRDVYVSALALRPEIEASK
;
A
#
# COMPACT_ATOMS: atom_id res chain seq x y z
N MET A 1 68.27 -10.06 28.52
CA MET A 1 67.63 -9.87 29.82
C MET A 1 67.44 -8.36 30.03
N ASN A 2 66.25 -7.80 29.65
CA ASN A 2 65.77 -6.55 30.20
C ASN A 2 64.34 -6.37 29.69
N MET A 3 63.43 -6.29 30.65
CA MET A 3 61.99 -6.22 30.50
C MET A 3 61.60 -4.83 30.02
N ILE A 4 60.83 -4.77 28.94
CA ILE A 4 60.23 -3.53 28.47
C ILE A 4 58.89 -3.35 29.22
N ASN A 5 58.86 -2.31 30.05
CA ASN A 5 57.69 -1.85 30.78
C ASN A 5 56.60 -1.30 29.81
N VAL A 6 55.53 -2.03 29.71
CA VAL A 6 54.30 -1.55 29.05
C VAL A 6 53.58 -0.60 30.02
N ARG A 7 53.78 0.72 29.81
CA ARG A 7 52.98 1.74 30.50
C ARG A 7 51.53 1.68 29.99
N ARG A 8 50.65 1.28 30.88
CA ARG A 8 49.21 1.34 30.70
C ARG A 8 48.78 2.79 30.45
N LEU A 9 48.29 3.10 29.27
CA LEU A 9 47.62 4.36 28.94
C LEU A 9 46.22 4.29 29.53
N THR A 10 46.04 4.94 30.69
CA THR A 10 44.74 5.11 31.31
C THR A 10 43.99 6.20 30.53
N VAL A 11 43.01 5.82 29.73
CA VAL A 11 42.08 6.76 29.09
C VAL A 11 41.14 7.23 30.20
N ILE A 12 41.33 8.46 30.67
CA ILE A 12 40.40 9.15 31.55
C ILE A 12 39.22 9.60 30.70
N ALA A 13 38.15 8.82 30.75
CA ALA A 13 36.84 9.26 30.25
C ALA A 13 36.27 10.33 31.21
N PHE A 14 36.34 11.58 30.83
CA PHE A 14 35.69 12.65 31.54
C PHE A 14 34.16 12.55 31.25
N LEU A 15 33.45 11.84 32.12
CA LEU A 15 32.00 11.85 32.17
C LEU A 15 31.56 13.18 32.79
N GLY A 16 31.35 14.18 31.95
CA GLY A 16 30.60 15.38 32.35
C GLY A 16 29.15 15.01 32.60
N ALA A 17 28.81 14.80 33.87
CA ALA A 17 27.41 14.65 34.28
C ALA A 17 26.68 15.99 34.16
N GLY A 18 26.27 16.33 32.93
CA GLY A 18 25.22 17.30 32.69
C GLY A 18 23.89 16.59 32.80
N MET A 19 23.09 16.91 33.83
CA MET A 19 21.68 16.50 33.93
C MET A 19 20.92 16.97 32.69
N LEU A 20 20.81 16.11 31.70
CA LEU A 20 19.77 16.20 30.70
C LEU A 20 18.53 15.49 31.30
N PRO A 21 17.35 16.15 31.35
CA PRO A 21 16.14 15.45 31.68
C PRO A 21 15.99 14.30 30.69
N GLY A 22 15.75 13.11 31.21
CA GLY A 22 15.72 11.89 30.46
C GLY A 22 14.84 12.03 29.21
N ILE A 23 15.49 12.08 28.05
CA ILE A 23 14.88 11.63 26.82
C ILE A 23 14.84 10.11 26.99
N SER A 24 13.76 9.62 27.58
CA SER A 24 13.37 8.24 27.43
C SER A 24 13.32 8.04 25.92
N ALA A 25 14.32 7.40 25.35
CA ALA A 25 14.14 6.75 24.06
C ALA A 25 12.98 5.78 24.31
N GLN A 26 11.77 6.25 23.98
CA GLN A 26 10.66 5.36 23.78
C GLN A 26 11.16 4.42 22.70
N ASN A 27 11.61 3.24 23.12
CA ASN A 27 11.56 2.07 22.28
C ASN A 27 10.08 1.95 21.92
N SER A 28 9.63 2.69 20.92
CA SER A 28 8.57 2.20 20.08
C SER A 28 9.16 0.92 19.47
N SER A 29 9.06 -0.19 20.24
CA SER A 29 8.95 -1.47 19.61
C SER A 29 7.96 -1.18 18.48
N LEU A 30 8.46 -1.25 17.25
CA LEU A 30 7.59 -1.56 16.13
C LEU A 30 6.87 -2.81 16.62
N GLN A 31 5.71 -2.63 17.28
CA GLN A 31 4.72 -3.65 17.27
C GLN A 31 4.53 -3.87 15.77
N VAL A 32 5.25 -4.85 15.26
CA VAL A 32 4.76 -5.62 14.15
C VAL A 32 3.37 -5.98 14.67
N ASP A 33 2.36 -5.24 14.21
CA ASP A 33 0.98 -5.66 14.34
C ASP A 33 1.04 -7.12 13.90
N THR A 34 1.10 -8.01 14.88
CA THR A 34 0.76 -9.41 14.65
C THR A 34 -0.55 -9.28 13.96
N LEU A 35 -0.52 -9.54 12.66
CA LEU A 35 -1.67 -9.52 11.78
C LEU A 35 -2.81 -10.03 12.63
N ASN A 36 -3.65 -9.11 13.08
CA ASN A 36 -4.92 -9.49 13.66
C ASN A 36 -5.46 -10.46 12.62
N GLU A 37 -5.54 -11.74 12.96
CA GLU A 37 -6.17 -12.72 12.10
C GLU A 37 -7.57 -12.18 11.92
N THR A 38 -7.74 -11.35 10.91
CA THR A 38 -9.03 -10.76 10.56
C THR A 38 -9.86 -11.97 10.23
N LYS A 39 -10.76 -12.32 11.13
CA LYS A 39 -11.59 -13.52 11.04
C LYS A 39 -12.32 -13.43 9.71
N LEU A 40 -11.85 -14.20 8.73
CA LEU A 40 -12.43 -14.20 7.39
C LEU A 40 -13.93 -14.49 7.49
N PRO A 41 -14.78 -13.77 6.77
CA PRO A 41 -16.20 -14.05 6.74
C PRO A 41 -16.46 -15.48 6.28
N ALA A 42 -17.36 -16.19 6.93
CA ALA A 42 -17.75 -17.52 6.51
C ALA A 42 -18.43 -17.53 5.14
N GLN A 43 -19.02 -16.42 4.76
CA GLN A 43 -19.67 -16.20 3.47
C GLN A 43 -19.40 -14.76 3.01
N TRP A 44 -19.03 -14.59 1.75
CA TRP A 44 -18.66 -13.32 1.15
C TRP A 44 -19.84 -12.75 0.36
N ASP A 45 -20.51 -11.76 0.93
CA ASP A 45 -21.44 -10.88 0.22
C ASP A 45 -20.72 -9.62 -0.26
N LEU A 46 -21.37 -8.81 -1.07
CA LEU A 46 -20.78 -7.58 -1.61
C LEU A 46 -20.31 -6.62 -0.52
N GLN A 47 -21.11 -6.47 0.55
CA GLN A 47 -20.77 -5.54 1.63
C GLN A 47 -19.56 -6.03 2.42
N SER A 48 -19.49 -7.31 2.76
CA SER A 48 -18.34 -7.90 3.44
C SER A 48 -17.05 -7.79 2.62
N CYS A 49 -17.15 -7.93 1.28
CA CYS A 49 -16.01 -7.71 0.39
C CYS A 49 -15.52 -6.26 0.44
N ILE A 50 -16.44 -5.29 0.40
CA ILE A 50 -16.11 -3.86 0.48
C ILE A 50 -15.49 -3.54 1.83
N ASP A 51 -16.11 -3.92 2.93
CA ASP A 51 -15.64 -3.62 4.28
C ASP A 51 -14.24 -4.20 4.52
N TYR A 52 -14.01 -5.44 4.10
CA TYR A 52 -12.70 -6.07 4.19
C TYR A 52 -11.64 -5.33 3.36
N ALA A 53 -11.97 -4.96 2.12
CA ALA A 53 -11.03 -4.25 1.25
C ALA A 53 -10.69 -2.86 1.80
N LEU A 54 -11.64 -2.11 2.36
CA LEU A 54 -11.40 -0.80 2.96
C LEU A 54 -10.41 -0.86 4.12
N GLU A 55 -10.33 -2.00 4.82
CA GLU A 55 -9.38 -2.19 5.93
C GLU A 55 -8.02 -2.73 5.45
N GLN A 56 -8.02 -3.69 4.52
CA GLN A 56 -6.84 -4.48 4.21
C GLN A 56 -6.15 -4.09 2.91
N ASN A 57 -6.83 -3.43 1.96
CA ASN A 57 -6.24 -3.14 0.66
C ASN A 57 -4.99 -2.26 0.77
N ILE A 58 -3.88 -2.72 0.18
CA ILE A 58 -2.56 -2.08 0.24
C ILE A 58 -2.59 -0.67 -0.38
N THR A 59 -3.35 -0.47 -1.46
CA THR A 59 -3.45 0.85 -2.11
C THR A 59 -4.08 1.88 -1.20
N ILE A 60 -5.17 1.53 -0.51
CA ILE A 60 -5.83 2.41 0.46
C ILE A 60 -4.90 2.69 1.65
N ARG A 61 -4.27 1.66 2.20
CA ARG A 61 -3.30 1.79 3.30
C ARG A 61 -2.13 2.68 2.92
N LYS A 62 -1.58 2.52 1.71
CA LYS A 62 -0.52 3.38 1.17
C LYS A 62 -0.96 4.84 1.13
N ASN A 63 -2.15 5.14 0.60
CA ASN A 63 -2.65 6.51 0.51
C ASN A 63 -2.92 7.10 1.90
N ARG A 64 -3.44 6.32 2.86
CA ARG A 64 -3.58 6.74 4.26
C ARG A 64 -2.22 7.10 4.91
N VAL A 65 -1.17 6.30 4.65
CA VAL A 65 0.19 6.62 5.12
C VAL A 65 0.72 7.90 4.43
N THR A 66 0.45 8.10 3.15
CA THR A 66 0.80 9.33 2.44
C THR A 66 0.11 10.55 3.05
N ALA A 67 -1.19 10.47 3.34
CA ALA A 67 -1.94 11.53 4.01
C ALA A 67 -1.39 11.82 5.43
N ALA A 68 -1.01 10.78 6.17
CA ALA A 68 -0.36 10.95 7.47
C ALA A 68 1.01 11.64 7.33
N SER A 69 1.78 11.34 6.28
CA SER A 69 3.05 12.01 5.99
C SER A 69 2.85 13.49 5.68
N THR A 70 1.91 13.84 4.82
CA THR A 70 1.61 15.26 4.50
C THR A 70 1.13 16.04 5.74
N GLN A 71 0.42 15.39 6.66
CA GLN A 71 0.09 16.00 7.95
C GLN A 71 1.34 16.35 8.78
N ILE A 72 2.38 15.50 8.72
CA ILE A 72 3.67 15.77 9.36
C ILE A 72 4.38 16.94 8.65
N ASP A 73 4.27 17.04 7.33
CA ASP A 73 4.84 18.17 6.57
C ASP A 73 4.21 19.50 6.99
N VAL A 74 2.90 19.54 7.26
CA VAL A 74 2.23 20.71 7.86
C VAL A 74 2.83 21.06 9.22
N LYS A 75 3.09 20.06 10.07
CA LYS A 75 3.73 20.28 11.39
C LYS A 75 5.16 20.80 11.23
N THR A 76 5.91 20.26 10.28
CA THR A 76 7.28 20.67 9.94
C THR A 76 7.30 22.11 9.41
N ALA A 77 6.38 22.47 8.52
CA ALA A 77 6.23 23.84 8.04
C ALA A 77 5.90 24.83 9.17
N LYS A 78 5.06 24.43 10.14
CA LYS A 78 4.79 25.23 11.35
C LYS A 78 6.02 25.34 12.24
N ALA A 79 6.77 24.25 12.42
CA ALA A 79 7.99 24.23 13.22
C ALA A 79 9.08 25.15 12.64
N ALA A 80 9.08 25.36 11.32
CA ALA A 80 9.98 26.30 10.67
C ALA A 80 9.77 27.78 11.08
N LEU A 81 8.67 28.12 11.76
CA LEU A 81 8.50 29.46 12.36
C LEU A 81 9.39 29.70 13.59
N PHE A 82 9.82 28.65 14.26
CA PHE A 82 10.67 28.70 15.43
C PHE A 82 12.16 28.77 15.04
N PRO A 83 13.03 29.22 15.96
CA PRO A 83 14.47 29.19 15.72
C PRO A 83 14.99 27.75 15.60
N SER A 84 15.93 27.55 14.70
CA SER A 84 16.68 26.30 14.59
C SER A 84 17.94 26.37 15.46
N LEU A 85 18.21 25.33 16.23
CA LEU A 85 19.41 25.16 17.03
C LEU A 85 20.18 23.94 16.52
N SER A 86 21.44 24.13 16.12
CA SER A 86 22.30 23.05 15.69
C SER A 86 23.60 23.03 16.49
N PHE A 87 23.99 21.85 16.93
CA PHE A 87 25.28 21.58 17.54
C PHE A 87 26.11 20.78 16.54
N SER A 88 27.32 21.28 16.30
CA SER A 88 28.29 20.61 15.44
C SER A 88 29.59 20.37 16.20
N THR A 89 30.15 19.20 16.03
CA THR A 89 31.50 18.88 16.53
C THR A 89 32.29 18.20 15.43
N SER A 90 33.51 18.65 15.26
CA SER A 90 34.48 18.00 14.39
C SER A 90 35.74 17.73 15.18
N GLN A 91 36.24 16.51 15.11
CA GLN A 91 37.50 16.15 15.72
C GLN A 91 38.40 15.55 14.65
N GLN A 92 39.59 16.12 14.55
CA GLN A 92 40.59 15.71 13.58
C GLN A 92 41.84 15.29 14.30
N VAL A 93 42.30 14.08 13.99
CA VAL A 93 43.62 13.58 14.41
C VAL A 93 44.49 13.52 13.17
N VAL A 94 45.54 14.30 13.16
CA VAL A 94 46.50 14.30 12.05
C VAL A 94 47.80 13.69 12.55
N ASN A 95 48.17 12.54 11.99
CA ASN A 95 49.45 11.91 12.22
C ASN A 95 50.39 12.12 11.02
N ARG A 96 51.52 12.77 11.25
CA ARG A 96 52.54 13.06 10.22
C ARG A 96 53.85 12.38 10.58
N PRO A 97 53.99 11.07 10.27
CA PRO A 97 55.15 10.26 10.73
C PRO A 97 56.51 10.78 10.17
N TYR A 98 56.47 11.47 9.03
CA TYR A 98 57.67 11.96 8.32
C TYR A 98 57.86 13.50 8.45
N GLN A 99 57.23 14.16 9.42
CA GLN A 99 57.44 15.57 9.63
C GLN A 99 58.77 15.80 10.38
N GLU A 100 59.66 16.55 9.74
CA GLU A 100 60.88 17.02 10.41
C GLU A 100 60.52 18.05 11.50
N SER A 101 61.30 18.06 12.58
CA SER A 101 61.11 19.01 13.66
C SER A 101 61.25 20.44 13.15
N SER A 102 60.17 21.23 13.17
CA SER A 102 60.23 22.64 12.88
C SER A 102 60.46 23.41 14.18
N SER A 103 61.62 24.07 14.28
CA SER A 103 61.88 25.03 15.34
C SER A 103 61.44 26.42 14.88
N ARG A 104 60.58 27.07 15.65
CA ARG A 104 60.21 28.45 15.46
C ARG A 104 60.88 29.32 16.52
N VAL A 105 61.62 30.30 16.09
CA VAL A 105 62.24 31.27 17.01
C VAL A 105 61.17 32.32 17.32
N SER A 106 60.78 32.46 18.58
CA SER A 106 59.86 33.50 19.07
C SER A 106 60.60 34.30 20.15
N GLY A 107 61.15 35.47 19.79
CA GLY A 107 61.98 36.22 20.70
C GLY A 107 63.37 35.60 20.95
N SER A 108 63.73 35.37 22.20
CA SER A 108 64.99 34.72 22.61
C SER A 108 64.77 33.19 22.94
N GLU A 109 63.60 32.62 22.68
CA GLU A 109 63.30 31.24 22.98
C GLU A 109 63.04 30.41 21.71
N ILE A 110 63.68 29.26 21.61
CA ILE A 110 63.49 28.31 20.52
C ILE A 110 62.47 27.28 20.96
N ILE A 111 61.28 27.41 20.43
CA ILE A 111 60.19 26.43 20.67
C ILE A 111 60.29 25.35 19.59
N SER A 112 60.75 24.17 19.93
CA SER A 112 60.77 23.01 19.04
C SER A 112 59.52 22.17 19.28
N THR A 113 58.64 22.04 18.30
CA THR A 113 57.46 21.21 18.39
C THR A 113 57.73 19.88 17.70
N ASN A 114 57.84 18.85 18.50
CA ASN A 114 58.21 17.50 18.05
C ASN A 114 57.00 16.52 18.04
N SER A 115 55.80 17.06 17.97
CA SER A 115 54.60 16.20 17.98
C SER A 115 54.22 15.73 16.58
N LYS A 116 54.46 14.46 16.31
CA LYS A 116 54.05 13.78 15.05
C LYS A 116 52.54 13.63 14.93
N THR A 117 51.79 13.77 16.01
CA THR A 117 50.33 13.64 16.06
C THR A 117 49.74 14.90 16.64
N SER A 118 48.87 15.54 15.90
CA SER A 118 48.09 16.71 16.34
C SER A 118 46.61 16.39 16.45
N TYR A 119 46.01 16.82 17.56
CA TYR A 119 44.57 16.73 17.81
C TYR A 119 43.99 18.10 17.65
N ASN A 120 42.98 18.21 16.79
CA ASN A 120 42.25 19.46 16.60
C ASN A 120 40.76 19.17 16.80
N GLY A 121 40.14 19.81 17.76
CA GLY A 121 38.73 19.71 18.09
C GLY A 121 38.04 21.04 17.92
N ASN A 122 36.94 21.03 17.19
CA ASN A 122 36.07 22.19 17.04
C ASN A 122 34.66 21.84 17.49
N TYR A 123 34.08 22.69 18.33
CA TYR A 123 32.73 22.59 18.83
C TYR A 123 31.98 23.88 18.49
N GLY A 124 30.85 23.74 17.80
CA GLY A 124 30.03 24.88 17.39
C GLY A 124 28.58 24.69 17.84
N LEU A 125 28.00 25.73 18.41
CA LEU A 125 26.59 25.86 18.67
C LEU A 125 26.05 27.02 17.84
N ASN A 126 25.16 26.70 16.88
CA ASN A 126 24.57 27.70 16.00
C ASN A 126 23.07 27.77 16.25
N ALA A 127 22.59 29.00 16.49
CA ALA A 127 21.17 29.29 16.57
C ALA A 127 20.81 30.24 15.41
N SER A 128 19.83 29.91 14.60
CA SER A 128 19.36 30.79 13.53
C SER A 128 17.84 30.95 13.59
N TRP A 129 17.38 32.18 13.49
CA TRP A 129 15.98 32.54 13.47
C TRP A 129 15.69 33.59 12.42
N THR A 130 14.88 33.23 11.46
CA THR A 130 14.44 34.17 10.43
C THR A 130 13.16 34.86 10.93
N LEU A 131 13.25 36.13 11.28
CA LEU A 131 12.13 36.91 11.80
C LEU A 131 11.11 37.26 10.70
N TYR A 132 11.61 37.62 9.52
CA TYR A 132 10.79 38.00 8.38
C TYR A 132 11.40 37.55 7.06
N ASN A 133 10.58 36.99 6.17
CA ASN A 133 10.98 36.55 4.83
C ASN A 133 9.90 36.83 3.77
N GLY A 134 9.22 37.98 3.86
CA GLY A 134 8.16 38.33 2.90
C GLY A 134 6.94 37.45 2.96
N SER A 135 6.58 36.94 4.15
CA SER A 135 5.43 36.02 4.38
C SER A 135 5.56 34.64 3.69
N LYS A 136 6.71 34.30 3.12
CA LYS A 136 6.92 33.01 2.44
C LYS A 136 6.55 31.83 3.35
N ARG A 137 7.02 31.83 4.63
CA ARG A 137 6.73 30.74 5.59
C ARG A 137 5.24 30.56 5.83
N LEU A 138 4.47 31.65 5.94
CA LEU A 138 3.02 31.55 6.13
C LEU A 138 2.33 30.96 4.90
N LYS A 139 2.80 31.35 3.71
CA LYS A 139 2.28 30.79 2.45
C LYS A 139 2.66 29.32 2.27
N THR A 140 3.86 28.92 2.68
CA THR A 140 4.26 27.50 2.72
C THR A 140 3.35 26.69 3.63
N ILE A 141 3.01 27.19 4.84
CA ILE A 141 2.08 26.50 5.73
C ILE A 141 0.69 26.35 5.08
N GLN A 142 0.22 27.38 4.37
CA GLN A 142 -1.05 27.29 3.63
C GLN A 142 -0.98 26.26 2.51
N GLN A 143 0.13 26.23 1.77
CA GLN A 143 0.38 25.24 0.72
C GLN A 143 0.37 23.81 1.29
N GLU A 144 1.12 23.56 2.40
CA GLU A 144 1.15 22.21 2.98
C GLU A 144 -0.20 21.78 3.56
N LYS A 145 -1.01 22.70 4.05
CA LYS A 145 -2.39 22.39 4.46
C LYS A 145 -3.25 21.96 3.27
N LEU A 146 -3.14 22.64 2.14
CA LEU A 146 -3.86 22.27 0.92
C LEU A 146 -3.37 20.92 0.38
N ASN A 147 -2.05 20.69 0.39
CA ASN A 147 -1.46 19.39 0.02
C ASN A 147 -2.01 18.25 0.90
N ASN A 148 -2.15 18.50 2.20
CA ASN A 148 -2.76 17.51 3.11
C ASN A 148 -4.25 17.26 2.78
N GLN A 149 -5.02 18.29 2.48
CA GLN A 149 -6.41 18.14 2.07
C GLN A 149 -6.54 17.34 0.78
N VAL A 150 -5.68 17.61 -0.22
CA VAL A 150 -5.63 16.81 -1.45
C VAL A 150 -5.31 15.35 -1.13
N ALA A 151 -4.31 15.08 -0.28
CA ALA A 151 -3.96 13.70 0.09
C ALA A 151 -5.10 12.96 0.83
N GLU A 152 -5.90 13.65 1.64
CA GLU A 152 -7.11 13.08 2.28
C GLU A 152 -8.20 12.77 1.23
N LEU A 153 -8.39 13.65 0.25
CA LEU A 153 -9.31 13.41 -0.87
C LEU A 153 -8.84 12.27 -1.78
N ASP A 154 -7.53 12.11 -1.96
CA ASP A 154 -6.95 10.97 -2.69
C ASP A 154 -7.22 9.62 -2.00
N VAL A 155 -7.26 9.60 -0.66
CA VAL A 155 -7.71 8.41 0.09
C VAL A 155 -9.16 8.09 -0.26
N ALA A 156 -10.07 9.07 -0.17
CA ALA A 156 -11.48 8.88 -0.49
C ALA A 156 -11.69 8.46 -1.95
N THR A 157 -10.91 9.01 -2.87
CA THR A 157 -10.91 8.63 -4.29
C THR A 157 -10.52 7.16 -4.47
N SER A 158 -9.46 6.72 -3.76
CA SER A 158 -9.02 5.34 -3.81
C SER A 158 -10.04 4.38 -3.21
N GLU A 159 -10.68 4.76 -2.10
CA GLU A 159 -11.75 3.98 -1.47
C GLU A 159 -12.93 3.79 -2.44
N ASN A 160 -13.37 4.85 -3.11
CA ASN A 160 -14.43 4.78 -4.11
C ASN A 160 -14.05 3.89 -5.30
N SER A 161 -12.82 4.02 -5.81
CA SER A 161 -12.33 3.23 -6.94
C SER A 161 -12.26 1.73 -6.63
N ILE A 162 -11.82 1.38 -5.43
CA ILE A 162 -11.78 -0.02 -4.98
C ILE A 162 -13.19 -0.57 -4.80
N GLN A 163 -14.11 0.20 -4.19
CA GLN A 163 -15.52 -0.20 -4.07
C GLN A 163 -16.17 -0.46 -5.43
N GLU A 164 -15.94 0.43 -6.40
CA GLU A 164 -16.44 0.28 -7.78
C GLU A 164 -15.87 -1.00 -8.42
N SER A 165 -14.57 -1.24 -8.28
CA SER A 165 -13.90 -2.42 -8.82
C SER A 165 -14.43 -3.72 -8.21
N ILE A 166 -14.66 -3.75 -6.89
CA ILE A 166 -15.24 -4.89 -6.18
C ILE A 166 -16.67 -5.15 -6.68
N ALA A 167 -17.50 -4.10 -6.75
CA ALA A 167 -18.87 -4.23 -7.22
C ALA A 167 -18.93 -4.77 -8.66
N GLN A 168 -18.06 -4.29 -9.53
CA GLN A 168 -17.98 -4.74 -10.91
C GLN A 168 -17.59 -6.22 -11.01
N ILE A 169 -16.54 -6.65 -10.31
CA ILE A 169 -16.10 -8.05 -10.33
C ILE A 169 -17.16 -8.95 -9.67
N TYR A 170 -17.79 -8.50 -8.59
CA TYR A 170 -18.84 -9.26 -7.92
C TYR A 170 -20.04 -9.53 -8.84
N ILE A 171 -20.47 -8.51 -9.60
CA ILE A 171 -21.55 -8.67 -10.60
C ILE A 171 -21.11 -9.65 -11.72
N GLN A 172 -19.85 -9.58 -12.16
CA GLN A 172 -19.33 -10.51 -13.15
C GLN A 172 -19.31 -11.96 -12.64
N ILE A 173 -19.02 -12.17 -11.34
CA ILE A 173 -19.11 -13.48 -10.71
C ILE A 173 -20.57 -14.00 -10.70
N LEU A 174 -21.53 -13.15 -10.33
CA LEU A 174 -22.94 -13.51 -10.35
C LEU A 174 -23.40 -13.93 -11.75
N TYR A 175 -23.03 -13.15 -12.77
CA TYR A 175 -23.32 -13.45 -14.17
C TYR A 175 -22.68 -14.77 -14.63
N ALA A 176 -21.39 -14.96 -14.30
CA ALA A 176 -20.66 -16.17 -14.67
C ALA A 176 -21.22 -17.42 -13.97
N ALA A 177 -21.63 -17.31 -12.71
CA ALA A 177 -22.26 -18.41 -11.98
C ALA A 177 -23.59 -18.82 -12.62
N GLU A 178 -24.41 -17.85 -13.03
CA GLU A 178 -25.67 -18.13 -13.74
C GLU A 178 -25.39 -18.72 -15.13
N SER A 179 -24.35 -18.24 -15.83
CA SER A 179 -23.94 -18.83 -17.11
C SER A 179 -23.54 -20.29 -16.97
N VAL A 180 -22.82 -20.67 -15.92
CA VAL A 180 -22.49 -22.08 -15.62
C VAL A 180 -23.78 -22.88 -15.47
N ARG A 181 -24.74 -22.40 -14.67
CA ARG A 181 -26.02 -23.09 -14.43
C ARG A 181 -26.80 -23.29 -15.73
N VAL A 182 -26.83 -22.28 -16.61
CA VAL A 182 -27.52 -22.40 -17.91
C VAL A 182 -26.82 -23.41 -18.81
N ASN A 183 -25.47 -23.39 -18.88
CA ASN A 183 -24.72 -24.36 -19.68
C ASN A 183 -24.82 -25.80 -19.15
N GLU A 184 -24.92 -26.01 -17.82
CA GLU A 184 -25.18 -27.30 -17.20
C GLU A 184 -26.54 -27.86 -17.65
N ASN A 185 -27.58 -27.02 -17.59
CA ASN A 185 -28.91 -27.42 -18.05
C ASN A 185 -28.93 -27.73 -19.54
N THR A 186 -28.27 -26.91 -20.35
CA THR A 186 -28.14 -27.13 -21.80
C THR A 186 -27.45 -28.45 -22.11
N LEU A 187 -26.35 -28.75 -21.43
CA LEU A 187 -25.63 -30.01 -21.57
C LEU A 187 -26.51 -31.21 -21.18
N GLN A 188 -27.30 -31.11 -20.09
CA GLN A 188 -28.23 -32.17 -19.69
C GLN A 188 -29.29 -32.45 -20.75
N VAL A 189 -29.83 -31.39 -21.37
CA VAL A 189 -30.80 -31.50 -22.48
C VAL A 189 -30.18 -32.17 -23.70
N SER A 190 -28.99 -31.78 -24.12
CA SER A 190 -28.31 -32.37 -25.27
C SER A 190 -27.92 -33.83 -25.04
N ILE A 191 -27.53 -34.20 -23.80
CA ILE A 191 -27.28 -35.60 -23.43
C ILE A 191 -28.55 -36.40 -23.58
N ALA A 192 -29.69 -35.92 -23.04
CA ALA A 192 -30.98 -36.62 -23.17
C ALA A 192 -31.45 -36.78 -24.63
N GLN A 193 -31.18 -35.74 -25.46
CA GLN A 193 -31.45 -35.81 -26.91
C GLN A 193 -30.58 -36.83 -27.61
N ARG A 194 -29.27 -36.88 -27.28
CA ARG A 194 -28.35 -37.88 -27.83
C ARG A 194 -28.78 -39.31 -27.42
N ASP A 195 -29.16 -39.55 -26.16
CA ASP A 195 -29.58 -40.86 -25.66
C ASP A 195 -30.85 -41.34 -26.38
N ARG A 196 -31.83 -40.44 -26.57
CA ARG A 196 -33.01 -40.72 -27.39
C ARG A 196 -32.62 -40.95 -28.86
N GLY A 197 -31.68 -40.20 -29.41
CA GLY A 197 -31.15 -40.42 -30.77
C GLY A 197 -30.52 -41.82 -30.92
N GLN A 198 -29.80 -42.29 -29.89
CA GLN A 198 -29.21 -43.63 -29.91
C GLN A 198 -30.30 -44.73 -29.93
N GLU A 199 -31.42 -44.57 -29.24
CA GLU A 199 -32.54 -45.51 -29.32
C GLU A 199 -33.17 -45.51 -30.70
N LEU A 200 -33.36 -44.34 -31.34
CA LEU A 200 -33.88 -44.20 -32.69
C LEU A 200 -32.95 -44.76 -33.73
N LEU A 201 -31.63 -44.61 -33.58
CA LEU A 201 -30.64 -45.21 -34.46
C LEU A 201 -30.68 -46.74 -34.36
N ASN A 202 -30.77 -47.29 -33.13
CA ASN A 202 -30.90 -48.73 -32.90
C ASN A 202 -32.19 -49.32 -33.53
N ALA A 203 -33.28 -48.53 -33.54
CA ALA A 203 -34.53 -48.85 -34.20
C ALA A 203 -34.52 -48.63 -35.70
N GLY A 204 -33.41 -48.10 -36.30
CA GLY A 204 -33.30 -47.81 -37.72
C GLY A 204 -34.09 -46.56 -38.18
N SER A 205 -34.58 -45.74 -37.25
CA SER A 205 -35.44 -44.59 -37.53
C SER A 205 -34.67 -43.29 -37.89
N ILE A 206 -33.39 -43.24 -37.61
CA ILE A 206 -32.50 -42.08 -38.01
C ILE A 206 -31.22 -42.59 -38.66
N ALA A 207 -30.57 -41.71 -39.40
CA ALA A 207 -29.27 -42.01 -40.06
C ALA A 207 -28.11 -41.88 -39.06
N LYS A 208 -27.01 -42.60 -39.33
CA LYS A 208 -25.79 -42.46 -38.52
C LYS A 208 -25.22 -41.04 -38.54
N SER A 209 -25.40 -40.29 -39.65
CA SER A 209 -25.04 -38.88 -39.76
C SER A 209 -25.77 -38.01 -38.74
N ASP A 210 -27.06 -38.24 -38.57
CA ASP A 210 -27.89 -37.44 -37.67
C ASP A 210 -27.55 -37.72 -36.18
N PHE A 211 -27.25 -39.00 -35.90
CA PHE A 211 -26.73 -39.32 -34.56
C PHE A 211 -25.37 -38.71 -34.26
N ALA A 212 -24.45 -38.71 -35.26
CA ALA A 212 -23.13 -38.06 -35.12
C ALA A 212 -23.25 -36.52 -34.87
N GLN A 213 -24.31 -35.88 -35.41
CA GLN A 213 -24.58 -34.45 -35.09
C GLN A 213 -25.01 -34.27 -33.64
N LEU A 214 -25.82 -35.18 -33.07
CA LEU A 214 -26.16 -35.12 -31.66
C LEU A 214 -24.95 -35.33 -30.74
N GLU A 215 -24.04 -36.23 -31.10
CA GLU A 215 -22.78 -36.41 -30.35
C GLU A 215 -21.88 -35.15 -30.43
N ALA A 216 -21.79 -34.53 -31.62
CA ALA A 216 -21.05 -33.28 -31.80
C ALA A 216 -21.66 -32.15 -30.98
N GLN A 217 -22.99 -32.06 -30.89
CA GLN A 217 -23.68 -31.07 -30.05
C GLN A 217 -23.34 -31.26 -28.57
N VAL A 218 -23.42 -32.48 -28.04
CA VAL A 218 -23.02 -32.77 -26.63
C VAL A 218 -21.57 -32.36 -26.37
N SER A 219 -20.66 -32.60 -27.33
CA SER A 219 -19.26 -32.24 -27.20
C SER A 219 -19.06 -30.69 -27.17
N THR A 220 -19.84 -30.00 -28.00
CA THR A 220 -19.86 -28.53 -28.03
C THR A 220 -20.39 -27.93 -26.72
N ASP A 221 -21.51 -28.45 -26.22
CA ASP A 221 -22.12 -27.96 -24.99
C ASP A 221 -21.24 -28.27 -23.76
N ARG A 222 -20.55 -29.41 -23.76
CA ARG A 222 -19.56 -29.75 -22.74
C ARG A 222 -18.40 -28.76 -22.76
N TYR A 223 -17.89 -28.38 -23.94
CA TYR A 223 -16.85 -27.38 -24.09
C TYR A 223 -17.31 -26.02 -23.56
N GLN A 224 -18.55 -25.59 -23.88
CA GLN A 224 -19.12 -24.35 -23.38
C GLN A 224 -19.23 -24.33 -21.87
N LEU A 225 -19.66 -25.46 -21.25
CA LEU A 225 -19.72 -25.59 -19.80
C LEU A 225 -18.33 -25.43 -19.15
N VAL A 226 -17.33 -26.16 -19.65
CA VAL A 226 -15.95 -26.05 -19.12
C VAL A 226 -15.41 -24.63 -19.25
N THR A 227 -15.69 -23.96 -20.36
CA THR A 227 -15.29 -22.58 -20.59
C THR A 227 -15.99 -21.64 -19.61
N ALA A 228 -17.27 -21.80 -19.37
CA ALA A 228 -18.02 -20.99 -18.37
C ALA A 228 -17.50 -21.21 -16.94
N GLN A 229 -17.19 -22.46 -16.58
CA GLN A 229 -16.59 -22.79 -15.29
C GLN A 229 -15.21 -22.16 -15.13
N ALA A 230 -14.37 -22.19 -16.15
CA ALA A 230 -13.05 -21.54 -16.14
C ALA A 230 -13.18 -20.02 -15.96
N THR A 231 -14.13 -19.39 -16.65
CA THR A 231 -14.41 -17.95 -16.53
C THR A 231 -14.87 -17.57 -15.13
N LEU A 232 -15.73 -18.40 -14.52
CA LEU A 232 -16.16 -18.18 -13.14
C LEU A 232 -14.98 -18.24 -12.15
N GLN A 233 -14.09 -19.21 -12.33
CA GLN A 233 -12.90 -19.33 -11.48
C GLN A 233 -11.94 -18.15 -11.66
N ASP A 234 -11.80 -17.66 -12.89
CA ASP A 234 -10.98 -16.49 -13.18
C ASP A 234 -11.50 -15.24 -12.47
N TYR A 235 -12.80 -14.94 -12.53
CA TYR A 235 -13.38 -13.81 -11.80
C TYR A 235 -13.27 -13.97 -10.27
N LYS A 236 -13.42 -15.17 -9.74
CA LYS A 236 -13.19 -15.44 -8.30
C LYS A 236 -11.74 -15.16 -7.92
N LEU A 237 -10.79 -15.53 -8.77
CA LEU A 237 -9.37 -15.24 -8.54
C LEU A 237 -9.08 -13.74 -8.58
N GLN A 238 -9.66 -13.02 -9.55
CA GLN A 238 -9.54 -11.56 -9.64
C GLN A 238 -10.09 -10.87 -8.38
N LEU A 239 -11.23 -11.34 -7.85
CA LEU A 239 -11.77 -10.81 -6.59
C LEU A 239 -10.82 -11.09 -5.41
N LYS A 240 -10.27 -12.30 -5.30
CA LYS A 240 -9.27 -12.63 -4.27
C LYS A 240 -8.05 -11.72 -4.34
N GLN A 241 -7.54 -11.45 -5.55
CA GLN A 241 -6.41 -10.55 -5.76
C GLN A 241 -6.74 -9.11 -5.33
N LEU A 242 -7.94 -8.63 -5.63
CA LEU A 242 -8.38 -7.29 -5.23
C LEU A 242 -8.56 -7.15 -3.71
N LEU A 243 -8.99 -8.24 -3.05
CA LEU A 243 -9.10 -8.34 -1.59
C LEU A 243 -7.77 -8.69 -0.90
N GLU A 244 -6.71 -8.96 -1.68
CA GLU A 244 -5.39 -9.35 -1.16
C GLU A 244 -5.42 -10.63 -0.31
N LEU A 245 -6.33 -11.54 -0.65
CA LEU A 245 -6.44 -12.83 0.00
C LEU A 245 -5.46 -13.83 -0.60
N ASP A 246 -4.87 -14.68 0.24
CA ASP A 246 -4.04 -15.79 -0.21
C ASP A 246 -4.85 -16.74 -1.11
N GLY A 247 -4.20 -17.26 -2.16
CA GLY A 247 -4.85 -18.11 -3.17
C GLY A 247 -5.43 -19.40 -2.62
N GLU A 248 -4.90 -19.90 -1.49
CA GLU A 248 -5.30 -21.15 -0.83
C GLU A 248 -6.65 -21.04 -0.08
N ASN A 249 -7.05 -19.82 0.31
CA ASN A 249 -8.30 -19.63 1.03
C ASN A 249 -9.51 -19.92 0.12
N GLU A 250 -10.35 -20.87 0.51
CA GLU A 250 -11.64 -21.08 -0.16
C GLU A 250 -12.56 -19.89 0.10
N MET A 251 -13.05 -19.28 -0.98
CA MET A 251 -13.96 -18.14 -0.92
C MET A 251 -15.37 -18.60 -1.29
N ASN A 252 -16.24 -18.69 -0.28
CA ASN A 252 -17.66 -18.98 -0.49
C ASN A 252 -18.42 -17.66 -0.74
N ILE A 253 -18.72 -17.39 -2.02
CA ILE A 253 -19.41 -16.17 -2.43
C ILE A 253 -20.92 -16.40 -2.30
N TYR A 254 -21.59 -15.46 -1.66
CA TYR A 254 -23.04 -15.45 -1.58
C TYR A 254 -23.64 -15.07 -2.95
N LEU A 255 -24.45 -15.98 -3.50
CA LEU A 255 -25.18 -15.76 -4.73
C LEU A 255 -26.65 -15.46 -4.35
N PRO A 256 -27.08 -14.19 -4.32
CA PRO A 256 -28.46 -13.88 -4.00
C PRO A 256 -29.40 -14.40 -5.10
N ALA A 257 -30.57 -14.87 -4.70
CA ALA A 257 -31.62 -15.16 -5.67
C ALA A 257 -32.05 -13.83 -6.33
N LEU A 258 -31.83 -13.70 -7.62
CA LEU A 258 -32.24 -12.51 -8.38
C LEU A 258 -33.77 -12.51 -8.46
N SER A 259 -34.41 -11.44 -7.94
CA SER A 259 -35.83 -11.21 -8.13
C SER A 259 -36.04 -10.17 -9.22
N ASP A 260 -37.00 -10.39 -10.08
CA ASP A 260 -37.32 -9.51 -11.22
C ASP A 260 -37.99 -8.18 -10.80
N GLU A 261 -38.30 -8.00 -9.52
CA GLU A 261 -39.11 -6.88 -9.01
C GLU A 261 -38.54 -5.50 -9.28
N ASN A 262 -37.21 -5.36 -9.40
CA ASN A 262 -36.54 -4.06 -9.58
C ASN A 262 -35.92 -3.85 -10.96
N VAL A 263 -36.00 -4.81 -11.87
CA VAL A 263 -35.37 -4.76 -13.19
C VAL A 263 -35.92 -3.62 -14.04
N LEU A 264 -37.19 -3.25 -13.84
CA LEU A 264 -37.89 -2.20 -14.58
C LEU A 264 -37.95 -0.87 -13.82
N SER A 265 -37.24 -0.71 -12.72
CA SER A 265 -37.17 0.56 -11.99
C SER A 265 -36.56 1.64 -12.87
N PRO A 266 -37.19 2.83 -13.01
CA PRO A 266 -36.64 3.90 -13.82
C PRO A 266 -35.31 4.39 -13.26
N LEU A 267 -34.29 4.45 -14.11
CA LEU A 267 -33.01 5.04 -13.72
C LEU A 267 -33.15 6.55 -13.47
N PRO A 268 -32.39 7.12 -12.52
CA PRO A 268 -32.39 8.55 -12.28
C PRO A 268 -31.99 9.33 -13.55
N ALA A 269 -32.53 10.53 -13.72
CA ALA A 269 -32.24 11.35 -14.90
C ALA A 269 -30.73 11.67 -14.97
N LYS A 270 -30.16 11.60 -16.17
CA LYS A 270 -28.72 11.86 -16.41
C LYS A 270 -28.24 13.17 -15.79
N ARG A 271 -29.07 14.21 -15.84
CA ARG A 271 -28.75 15.54 -15.28
C ARG A 271 -28.61 15.49 -13.75
N ASP A 272 -29.49 14.78 -13.08
CA ASP A 272 -29.48 14.67 -11.61
C ASP A 272 -28.27 13.88 -11.13
N VAL A 273 -27.93 12.79 -11.83
CA VAL A 273 -26.69 12.02 -11.58
C VAL A 273 -25.45 12.91 -11.77
N TYR A 274 -25.41 13.70 -12.84
CA TYR A 274 -24.29 14.60 -13.11
C TYR A 274 -24.15 15.68 -12.03
N VAL A 275 -25.24 16.33 -11.63
CA VAL A 275 -25.19 17.35 -10.56
C VAL A 275 -24.77 16.76 -9.23
N SER A 276 -25.28 15.58 -8.88
CA SER A 276 -24.87 14.86 -7.67
C SER A 276 -23.40 14.47 -7.72
N ALA A 277 -22.91 14.00 -8.86
CA ALA A 277 -21.49 13.63 -9.03
C ALA A 277 -20.57 14.85 -8.85
N LEU A 278 -20.94 16.03 -9.37
CA LEU A 278 -20.16 17.27 -9.19
C LEU A 278 -20.04 17.69 -7.71
N ALA A 279 -21.03 17.35 -6.89
CA ALA A 279 -21.06 17.71 -5.48
C ALA A 279 -20.39 16.66 -4.57
N LEU A 280 -20.42 15.38 -4.97
CA LEU A 280 -20.02 14.27 -4.09
C LEU A 280 -18.65 13.66 -4.43
N ARG A 281 -18.15 13.87 -5.67
CA ARG A 281 -16.88 13.24 -6.08
C ARG A 281 -15.67 13.96 -5.51
N PRO A 282 -14.84 13.26 -4.72
CA PRO A 282 -13.65 13.85 -4.08
C PRO A 282 -12.61 14.34 -5.10
N GLU A 283 -12.50 13.72 -6.28
CA GLU A 283 -11.58 14.13 -7.33
C GLU A 283 -11.87 15.56 -7.84
N ILE A 284 -13.13 15.94 -7.86
CA ILE A 284 -13.56 17.29 -8.30
C ILE A 284 -13.19 18.33 -7.24
N GLU A 285 -13.31 17.98 -5.97
CA GLU A 285 -12.90 18.86 -4.87
C GLU A 285 -11.38 19.00 -4.80
N ALA A 286 -10.64 17.91 -4.99
CA ALA A 286 -9.17 17.92 -5.03
C ALA A 286 -8.63 18.79 -6.19
N SER A 287 -9.37 18.98 -7.27
CA SER A 287 -8.96 19.79 -8.43
C SER A 287 -9.23 21.30 -8.28
N LYS A 288 -9.96 21.73 -7.28
CA LYS A 288 -10.27 23.15 -6.99
C LYS A 288 -9.16 23.81 -6.16
#